data_651e9c20183da5099e2fcc9f7c78831e
#
_entry.id   651e9c20183da5099e2fcc9f7c78831e
#
_cell.length_a   1.000
_cell.length_b   1.000
_cell.length_c   1.000
_cell.angle_alpha   90.00
_cell.angle_beta   90.00
_cell.angle_gamma   90.00
#
_symmetry.space_group_name_H-M   'P 1'
#
loop_
_entity.id
_entity.type
_entity.pdbx_description
1 polymer ?
#
loop_
_entity_poly.entity_id
_entity_poly.type
_entity_poly.pdbx_seq_one_letter_code
_entity_poly.pdbx_strand_id
1 'polypeptide(L)'
;MKDRREINIEVFEDTMKHYKSNPTLKAAVSNSVANQKFTAADETVELPQCAGYSPTVTVSGKRSLEAAVEYAKQGMKTCVLNFASASNPGGGVTLGASAQEESICRCSTLYPCLNTGDMWNCFYTPHRQAENPLYNNDCIYTPDVYVIKSDTSIPKLLPESEWQKVNIITCAAPNLRHKPSNCMNPGAGDKRADINDKELAQLLTSRIRRIFEIAAANGNEALILGAFGCGAFKNPPIVVAKVFAEQLQAFRACFKAIEFAVFHTERETGNYNAFKAAIR
;
A
#
# COMPACT_ATOMS: atom_id res chain seq x y z
N MET A 1 26.59 -17.48 -0.71
CA MET A 1 25.88 -16.21 -0.98
C MET A 1 24.55 -16.30 -0.21
N LYS A 2 24.22 -15.31 0.63
CA LYS A 2 22.91 -15.31 1.35
C LYS A 2 21.78 -15.34 0.34
N ASP A 3 20.71 -16.05 0.65
CA ASP A 3 19.54 -16.06 -0.19
C ASP A 3 18.76 -14.72 -0.07
N ARG A 4 17.80 -14.49 -0.95
CA ARG A 4 17.04 -13.25 -0.98
C ARG A 4 16.20 -13.03 0.29
N ARG A 5 15.70 -14.12 0.88
CA ARG A 5 14.89 -14.05 2.09
C ARG A 5 15.73 -13.65 3.30
N GLU A 6 16.91 -14.24 3.45
CA GLU A 6 17.87 -13.89 4.52
C GLU A 6 18.23 -12.41 4.47
N ILE A 7 18.56 -11.89 3.27
CA ILE A 7 18.85 -10.46 3.08
C ILE A 7 17.64 -9.59 3.48
N ASN A 8 16.43 -9.96 3.08
CA ASN A 8 15.23 -9.20 3.39
C ASN A 8 14.93 -9.18 4.90
N ILE A 9 15.16 -10.29 5.61
CA ILE A 9 15.02 -10.38 7.06
C ILE A 9 16.01 -9.42 7.74
N GLU A 10 17.29 -9.50 7.37
CA GLU A 10 18.34 -8.63 7.93
C GLU A 10 18.04 -7.15 7.72
N VAL A 11 17.57 -6.77 6.52
CA VAL A 11 17.20 -5.38 6.23
C VAL A 11 16.01 -4.94 7.08
N PHE A 12 15.04 -5.81 7.32
CA PHE A 12 13.89 -5.50 8.17
C PHE A 12 14.31 -5.39 9.65
N GLU A 13 15.09 -6.32 10.16
CA GLU A 13 15.60 -6.30 11.53
C GLU A 13 16.45 -5.04 11.80
N ASP A 14 17.26 -4.63 10.83
CA ASP A 14 18.02 -3.40 10.90
C ASP A 14 17.10 -2.16 10.94
N THR A 15 16.03 -2.13 10.15
CA THR A 15 15.01 -1.08 10.23
C THR A 15 14.37 -1.02 11.61
N MET A 16 14.00 -2.17 12.18
CA MET A 16 13.44 -2.25 13.53
C MET A 16 14.42 -1.86 14.62
N LYS A 17 15.71 -2.15 14.45
CA LYS A 17 16.78 -1.71 15.33
C LYS A 17 16.91 -0.18 15.31
N HIS A 18 16.93 0.44 14.15
CA HIS A 18 16.96 1.90 14.00
C HIS A 18 15.75 2.55 14.66
N TYR A 19 14.54 2.05 14.40
CA TYR A 19 13.33 2.52 15.07
C TYR A 19 13.46 2.45 16.61
N LYS A 20 13.91 1.32 17.13
CA LYS A 20 14.02 1.10 18.60
C LYS A 20 15.12 1.92 19.27
N SER A 21 16.15 2.33 18.55
CA SER A 21 17.29 3.06 19.11
C SER A 21 17.23 4.57 18.91
N ASN A 22 16.54 5.05 17.85
CA ASN A 22 16.49 6.46 17.49
C ASN A 22 15.28 7.17 18.13
N PRO A 23 15.48 8.19 19.00
CA PRO A 23 14.39 8.92 19.66
C PRO A 23 13.44 9.62 18.67
N THR A 24 13.96 10.17 17.56
CA THR A 24 13.16 10.83 16.53
C THR A 24 12.19 9.86 15.89
N LEU A 25 12.64 8.65 15.55
CA LEU A 25 11.77 7.63 14.97
C LEU A 25 10.74 7.10 15.96
N LYS A 26 11.12 6.94 17.25
CA LYS A 26 10.15 6.56 18.30
C LYS A 26 9.03 7.60 18.42
N ALA A 27 9.40 8.87 18.52
CA ALA A 27 8.43 9.96 18.61
C ALA A 27 7.54 10.02 17.36
N ALA A 28 8.13 9.84 16.18
CA ALA A 28 7.40 9.81 14.90
C ALA A 28 6.38 8.67 14.87
N VAL A 29 6.76 7.45 15.24
CA VAL A 29 5.82 6.30 15.28
C VAL A 29 4.71 6.56 16.29
N SER A 30 5.02 7.08 17.48
CA SER A 30 4.00 7.44 18.49
C SER A 30 3.00 8.46 17.93
N ASN A 31 3.49 9.49 17.22
CA ASN A 31 2.63 10.48 16.57
C ASN A 31 1.79 9.86 15.44
N SER A 32 2.39 9.04 14.59
CA SER A 32 1.67 8.34 13.50
C SER A 32 0.55 7.47 14.06
N VAL A 33 0.83 6.69 15.11
CA VAL A 33 -0.16 5.82 15.78
C VAL A 33 -1.28 6.64 16.42
N ALA A 34 -0.95 7.73 17.11
CA ALA A 34 -1.95 8.61 17.75
C ALA A 34 -2.90 9.28 16.75
N ASN A 35 -2.45 9.49 15.51
CA ASN A 35 -3.23 10.11 14.44
C ASN A 35 -3.68 9.11 13.36
N GLN A 36 -3.46 7.82 13.58
CA GLN A 36 -3.89 6.76 12.68
C GLN A 36 -5.41 6.65 12.69
N LYS A 37 -6.00 6.41 11.52
CA LYS A 37 -7.45 6.29 11.37
C LYS A 37 -7.78 4.93 10.74
N PHE A 38 -8.64 4.18 11.39
CA PHE A 38 -9.32 3.04 10.78
C PHE A 38 -10.64 3.54 10.18
N THR A 39 -10.95 3.14 8.97
CA THR A 39 -12.21 3.42 8.27
C THR A 39 -12.85 2.09 7.92
N ALA A 40 -13.97 1.77 8.56
CA ALA A 40 -14.71 0.54 8.31
C ALA A 40 -15.35 0.53 6.92
N ALA A 41 -15.61 -0.66 6.39
CA ALA A 41 -16.14 -0.84 5.02
C ALA A 41 -17.49 -0.17 4.77
N ASP A 42 -18.31 -0.04 5.78
CA ASP A 42 -19.64 0.59 5.78
C ASP A 42 -19.62 2.07 6.21
N GLU A 43 -18.49 2.58 6.68
CA GLU A 43 -18.35 3.97 7.08
C GLU A 43 -18.32 4.90 5.86
N THR A 44 -19.02 6.02 5.92
CA THR A 44 -18.99 7.05 4.87
C THR A 44 -17.82 7.99 5.08
N VAL A 45 -17.05 8.23 4.02
CA VAL A 45 -15.97 9.21 4.03
C VAL A 45 -16.52 10.54 3.52
N GLU A 46 -16.49 11.57 4.36
CA GLU A 46 -16.84 12.92 3.94
C GLU A 46 -15.73 13.48 3.04
N LEU A 47 -16.10 13.84 1.82
CA LEU A 47 -15.18 14.39 0.84
C LEU A 47 -15.11 15.92 0.96
N PRO A 48 -13.92 16.50 1.04
CA PRO A 48 -13.78 17.95 0.90
C PRO A 48 -14.11 18.34 -0.54
N GLN A 49 -14.44 19.60 -0.72
CA GLN A 49 -14.49 20.15 -2.07
C GLN A 49 -13.08 20.04 -2.69
N CYS A 50 -12.98 19.32 -3.79
CA CYS A 50 -11.71 19.20 -4.49
C CYS A 50 -11.21 20.55 -4.98
N ALA A 51 -9.92 20.81 -4.86
CA ALA A 51 -9.30 22.09 -5.15
C ALA A 51 -9.29 22.47 -6.65
N GLY A 52 -9.78 21.58 -7.53
CA GLY A 52 -9.83 21.84 -8.96
C GLY A 52 -8.47 21.72 -9.66
N TYR A 53 -7.57 20.92 -9.12
CA TYR A 53 -6.25 20.70 -9.73
C TYR A 53 -6.35 20.05 -11.11
N SER A 54 -5.34 20.33 -11.95
CA SER A 54 -5.07 19.59 -13.19
C SER A 54 -3.84 18.72 -12.95
N PRO A 55 -4.02 17.47 -12.48
CA PRO A 55 -2.91 16.66 -12.04
C PRO A 55 -2.00 16.20 -13.18
N THR A 56 -0.72 16.06 -12.88
CA THR A 56 0.15 15.19 -13.67
C THR A 56 -0.19 13.75 -13.31
N VAL A 57 -0.58 12.95 -14.32
CA VAL A 57 -0.85 11.52 -14.15
C VAL A 57 0.25 10.73 -14.86
N THR A 58 0.93 9.85 -14.13
CA THR A 58 2.10 9.12 -14.65
C THR A 58 1.99 7.63 -14.36
N VAL A 59 2.46 6.79 -15.29
CA VAL A 59 2.73 5.37 -15.05
C VAL A 59 4.23 5.16 -15.18
N SER A 60 4.86 4.75 -14.09
CA SER A 60 6.32 4.54 -14.03
C SER A 60 6.70 3.11 -13.68
N GLY A 61 7.94 2.73 -13.98
CA GLY A 61 8.55 1.47 -13.54
C GLY A 61 9.17 1.53 -12.15
N LYS A 62 8.95 2.62 -11.40
CA LYS A 62 9.50 2.81 -10.05
C LYS A 62 8.84 1.90 -9.02
N ARG A 63 9.50 1.76 -7.87
CA ARG A 63 8.91 1.21 -6.66
C ARG A 63 8.09 2.29 -5.95
N SER A 64 7.17 1.86 -5.08
CA SER A 64 6.20 2.78 -4.47
C SER A 64 6.85 3.87 -3.62
N LEU A 65 7.81 3.54 -2.76
CA LEU A 65 8.48 4.55 -1.94
C LEU A 65 9.52 5.36 -2.74
N GLU A 66 10.12 4.79 -3.77
CA GLU A 66 10.99 5.54 -4.70
C GLU A 66 10.20 6.70 -5.34
N ALA A 67 9.01 6.42 -5.89
CA ALA A 67 8.14 7.45 -6.43
C ALA A 67 7.67 8.45 -5.36
N ALA A 68 7.25 7.95 -4.19
CA ALA A 68 6.72 8.79 -3.12
C ALA A 68 7.72 9.81 -2.59
N VAL A 69 8.98 9.40 -2.40
CA VAL A 69 10.06 10.25 -1.90
C VAL A 69 10.35 11.42 -2.85
N GLU A 70 10.19 11.24 -4.16
CA GLU A 70 10.37 12.33 -5.12
C GLU A 70 9.36 13.46 -4.95
N TYR A 71 8.07 13.14 -4.72
CA TYR A 71 7.04 14.13 -4.46
C TYR A 71 7.17 14.74 -3.05
N ALA A 72 7.51 13.93 -2.06
CA ALA A 72 7.73 14.43 -0.70
C ALA A 72 8.90 15.43 -0.64
N LYS A 73 10.00 15.19 -1.38
CA LYS A 73 11.13 16.13 -1.53
C LYS A 73 10.73 17.46 -2.20
N GLN A 74 9.66 17.47 -2.99
CA GLN A 74 9.08 18.68 -3.58
C GLN A 74 8.13 19.42 -2.62
N GLY A 75 7.98 18.94 -1.39
CA GLY A 75 7.10 19.52 -0.37
C GLY A 75 5.63 19.14 -0.51
N MET A 76 5.28 18.17 -1.38
CA MET A 76 3.90 17.71 -1.51
C MET A 76 3.54 16.74 -0.39
N LYS A 77 2.35 16.91 0.19
CA LYS A 77 1.76 15.92 1.09
C LYS A 77 1.42 14.66 0.31
N THR A 78 2.29 13.66 0.42
CA THR A 78 2.29 12.46 -0.43
C THR A 78 1.68 11.28 0.29
N CYS A 79 0.77 10.58 -0.38
CA CYS A 79 0.14 9.34 0.11
C CYS A 79 0.48 8.15 -0.78
N VAL A 80 0.76 7.01 -0.16
CA VAL A 80 1.09 5.75 -0.84
C VAL A 80 0.05 4.70 -0.51
N LEU A 81 -0.44 3.99 -1.51
CA LEU A 81 -1.26 2.80 -1.31
C LEU A 81 -0.35 1.61 -0.94
N ASN A 82 -0.54 1.06 0.24
CA ASN A 82 0.04 -0.20 0.69
C ASN A 82 -0.86 -1.37 0.26
N PHE A 83 -0.33 -2.30 -0.53
CA PHE A 83 -1.04 -3.50 -1.02
C PHE A 83 -1.04 -4.56 0.07
N ALA A 84 -1.88 -4.36 1.06
CA ALA A 84 -1.79 -5.01 2.34
C ALA A 84 -2.17 -6.50 2.33
N SER A 85 -1.56 -7.24 3.23
CA SER A 85 -2.18 -8.42 3.81
C SER A 85 -3.32 -7.99 4.72
N ALA A 86 -4.51 -8.57 4.57
CA ALA A 86 -5.63 -8.30 5.47
C ALA A 86 -5.49 -9.01 6.81
N SER A 87 -4.63 -10.00 6.93
CA SER A 87 -4.57 -10.89 8.07
C SER A 87 -3.25 -10.83 8.85
N ASN A 88 -2.28 -10.03 8.39
CA ASN A 88 -0.97 -9.97 9.06
C ASN A 88 -0.27 -8.62 8.80
N PRO A 89 0.06 -7.84 9.86
CA PRO A 89 0.76 -6.57 9.69
C PRO A 89 2.06 -6.75 8.92
N GLY A 90 2.26 -5.96 7.85
CA GLY A 90 3.45 -6.05 7.01
C GLY A 90 3.59 -7.37 6.24
N GLY A 91 2.49 -8.14 6.10
CA GLY A 91 2.49 -9.40 5.37
C GLY A 91 3.49 -10.41 5.90
N GLY A 92 4.36 -10.87 5.03
CA GLY A 92 5.45 -11.81 5.36
C GLY A 92 6.81 -11.16 5.59
N VAL A 93 6.86 -9.89 6.00
CA VAL A 93 8.13 -9.14 6.15
C VAL A 93 9.11 -9.80 7.11
N THR A 94 8.62 -10.36 8.21
CA THR A 94 9.45 -11.08 9.21
C THR A 94 10.01 -12.41 8.68
N LEU A 95 9.44 -12.93 7.61
CA LEU A 95 9.85 -14.16 6.93
C LEU A 95 10.58 -13.89 5.61
N GLY A 96 10.96 -12.63 5.36
CA GLY A 96 11.75 -12.23 4.20
C GLY A 96 10.98 -12.23 2.88
N ALA A 97 9.65 -12.18 2.89
CA ALA A 97 8.86 -12.02 1.68
C ALA A 97 9.19 -10.68 0.97
N SER A 98 8.93 -10.59 -0.34
CA SER A 98 9.44 -9.50 -1.20
C SER A 98 8.37 -8.73 -1.97
N ALA A 99 7.08 -8.87 -1.61
CA ALA A 99 6.03 -8.08 -2.23
C ALA A 99 6.09 -6.59 -1.79
N GLN A 100 5.18 -5.77 -2.29
CA GLN A 100 5.21 -4.31 -2.12
C GLN A 100 5.05 -3.91 -0.65
N GLU A 101 4.11 -4.49 0.10
CA GLU A 101 3.94 -4.20 1.53
C GLU A 101 5.21 -4.47 2.33
N GLU A 102 5.84 -5.63 2.08
CA GLU A 102 7.08 -5.98 2.76
C GLU A 102 8.22 -5.04 2.40
N SER A 103 8.28 -4.54 1.15
CA SER A 103 9.26 -3.53 0.75
C SER A 103 9.05 -2.22 1.49
N ILE A 104 7.80 -1.74 1.60
CA ILE A 104 7.47 -0.54 2.38
C ILE A 104 7.88 -0.72 3.84
N CYS A 105 7.53 -1.84 4.47
CA CYS A 105 7.85 -2.10 5.86
C CYS A 105 9.37 -2.22 6.12
N ARG A 106 10.15 -2.73 5.15
CA ARG A 106 11.62 -2.77 5.26
C ARG A 106 12.27 -1.40 5.15
N CYS A 107 11.64 -0.47 4.44
CA CYS A 107 12.23 0.83 4.13
C CYS A 107 11.70 1.97 5.00
N SER A 108 10.70 1.72 5.84
CA SER A 108 9.98 2.76 6.58
C SER A 108 9.57 2.36 8.00
N THR A 109 9.01 3.32 8.71
CA THR A 109 8.43 3.10 10.06
C THR A 109 6.99 2.58 10.00
N LEU A 110 6.50 2.05 8.89
CA LEU A 110 5.11 1.59 8.77
C LEU A 110 4.81 0.39 9.67
N TYR A 111 5.69 -0.62 9.70
CA TYR A 111 5.44 -1.86 10.45
C TYR A 111 5.06 -1.64 11.92
N PRO A 112 5.80 -0.87 12.74
CA PRO A 112 5.40 -0.61 14.13
C PRO A 112 4.09 0.17 14.24
N CYS A 113 3.67 0.94 13.23
CA CYS A 113 2.37 1.59 13.22
C CYS A 113 1.23 0.60 12.96
N LEU A 114 1.44 -0.42 12.15
CA LEU A 114 0.44 -1.43 11.84
C LEU A 114 0.35 -2.53 12.93
N ASN A 115 1.46 -2.87 13.56
CA ASN A 115 1.52 -3.94 14.54
C ASN A 115 1.19 -3.44 15.95
N THR A 116 0.02 -2.82 16.11
CA THR A 116 -0.54 -2.32 17.35
C THR A 116 -1.77 -3.12 17.77
N GLY A 117 -2.11 -3.14 19.06
CA GLY A 117 -3.32 -3.81 19.56
C GLY A 117 -4.58 -3.32 18.87
N ASP A 118 -4.70 -2.01 18.64
CA ASP A 118 -5.87 -1.40 18.00
C ASP A 118 -6.04 -1.90 16.57
N MET A 119 -4.97 -1.93 15.77
CA MET A 119 -5.04 -2.42 14.39
C MET A 119 -5.29 -3.93 14.33
N TRP A 120 -4.77 -4.67 15.28
CA TRP A 120 -5.14 -6.08 15.43
C TRP A 120 -6.64 -6.25 15.71
N ASN A 121 -7.20 -5.45 16.59
CA ASN A 121 -8.59 -5.55 17.00
C ASN A 121 -9.58 -5.11 15.89
N CYS A 122 -9.27 -4.01 15.19
CA CYS A 122 -10.21 -3.44 14.21
C CYS A 122 -10.01 -3.94 12.77
N PHE A 123 -8.81 -4.38 12.40
CA PHE A 123 -8.50 -4.77 11.02
C PHE A 123 -8.08 -6.24 10.89
N TYR A 124 -6.97 -6.66 11.51
CA TYR A 124 -6.38 -7.99 11.21
C TYR A 124 -7.19 -9.16 11.77
N THR A 125 -7.64 -9.07 13.02
CA THR A 125 -8.43 -10.16 13.66
C THR A 125 -9.77 -10.37 13.00
N PRO A 126 -10.58 -9.33 12.69
CA PRO A 126 -11.84 -9.49 11.97
C PRO A 126 -11.67 -10.16 10.61
N HIS A 127 -10.65 -9.75 9.83
CA HIS A 127 -10.38 -10.37 8.54
C HIS A 127 -9.95 -11.82 8.63
N ARG A 128 -9.20 -12.20 9.68
CA ARG A 128 -8.85 -13.62 9.94
C ARG A 128 -10.08 -14.44 10.28
N GLN A 129 -10.97 -13.90 11.10
CA GLN A 129 -12.19 -14.59 11.54
C GLN A 129 -13.23 -14.73 10.43
N ALA A 130 -13.25 -13.78 9.49
CA ALA A 130 -14.17 -13.82 8.35
C ALA A 130 -13.84 -14.95 7.36
N GLU A 131 -12.61 -15.45 7.33
CA GLU A 131 -12.11 -16.47 6.40
C GLU A 131 -12.50 -16.25 4.94
N ASN A 132 -12.67 -14.98 4.56
CA ASN A 132 -13.12 -14.57 3.22
C ASN A 132 -11.95 -14.01 2.41
N PRO A 133 -11.51 -14.68 1.33
CA PRO A 133 -10.39 -14.21 0.53
C PRO A 133 -10.67 -12.94 -0.27
N LEU A 134 -11.93 -12.55 -0.44
CA LEU A 134 -12.28 -11.29 -1.11
C LEU A 134 -12.09 -10.08 -0.20
N TYR A 135 -12.01 -10.29 1.13
CA TYR A 135 -11.93 -9.23 2.13
C TYR A 135 -13.07 -8.21 2.00
N ASN A 136 -12.91 -7.04 2.60
CA ASN A 136 -13.86 -5.93 2.51
C ASN A 136 -13.13 -4.61 2.17
N ASN A 137 -13.83 -3.48 2.30
CA ASN A 137 -13.30 -2.16 1.99
C ASN A 137 -12.70 -1.42 3.20
N ASP A 138 -12.38 -2.14 4.28
CA ASP A 138 -11.68 -1.57 5.43
C ASP A 138 -10.33 -0.99 5.00
N CYS A 139 -10.02 0.18 5.54
CA CYS A 139 -8.74 0.84 5.30
C CYS A 139 -8.14 1.38 6.60
N ILE A 140 -6.81 1.43 6.65
CA ILE A 140 -6.07 2.13 7.69
C ILE A 140 -5.33 3.29 7.02
N TYR A 141 -5.56 4.52 7.48
CA TYR A 141 -4.75 5.67 7.09
C TYR A 141 -3.71 5.94 8.19
N THR A 142 -2.43 5.83 7.84
CA THR A 142 -1.30 6.07 8.75
C THR A 142 -0.55 7.32 8.28
N PRO A 143 -0.64 8.47 8.98
CA PRO A 143 0.08 9.68 8.61
C PRO A 143 1.55 9.64 9.02
N ASP A 144 2.36 10.47 8.37
CA ASP A 144 3.73 10.82 8.76
C ASP A 144 4.69 9.63 8.95
N VAL A 145 4.54 8.58 8.16
CA VAL A 145 5.46 7.43 8.14
C VAL A 145 6.81 7.87 7.58
N TYR A 146 7.89 7.67 8.33
CA TYR A 146 9.23 7.98 7.86
C TYR A 146 9.78 6.91 6.94
N VAL A 147 10.20 7.32 5.75
CA VAL A 147 11.02 6.51 4.84
C VAL A 147 12.47 6.74 5.21
N ILE A 148 13.13 5.70 5.72
CA ILE A 148 14.50 5.78 6.25
C ILE A 148 15.52 5.01 5.42
N LYS A 149 15.06 4.20 4.47
CA LYS A 149 15.92 3.44 3.56
C LYS A 149 15.50 3.65 2.11
N SER A 150 16.45 3.50 1.19
CA SER A 150 16.17 3.49 -0.24
C SER A 150 15.29 2.28 -0.61
N ASP A 151 14.23 2.50 -1.41
CA ASP A 151 13.38 1.42 -1.92
C ASP A 151 14.02 0.81 -3.19
N THR A 152 15.04 0.00 -2.98
CA THR A 152 15.80 -0.65 -4.03
C THR A 152 15.81 -2.17 -3.84
N SER A 153 16.46 -2.88 -4.75
CA SER A 153 16.63 -4.33 -4.59
C SER A 153 17.36 -4.69 -3.30
N ILE A 154 18.35 -3.90 -2.86
CA ILE A 154 19.02 -4.03 -1.55
C ILE A 154 18.90 -2.67 -0.86
N PRO A 155 17.86 -2.48 -0.01
CA PRO A 155 17.64 -1.21 0.68
C PRO A 155 18.83 -0.81 1.55
N LYS A 156 19.22 0.46 1.48
CA LYS A 156 20.29 1.04 2.28
C LYS A 156 19.74 2.15 3.16
N LEU A 157 20.24 2.26 4.38
CA LEU A 157 19.90 3.36 5.27
C LEU A 157 20.30 4.69 4.63
N LEU A 158 19.39 5.64 4.68
CA LEU A 158 19.61 7.02 4.22
C LEU A 158 20.14 7.87 5.39
N PRO A 159 20.94 8.92 5.12
CA PRO A 159 21.21 9.95 6.11
C PRO A 159 19.90 10.52 6.67
N GLU A 160 19.88 10.92 7.95
CA GLU A 160 18.66 11.46 8.59
C GLU A 160 18.12 12.71 7.86
N SER A 161 19.01 13.52 7.28
CA SER A 161 18.65 14.70 6.48
C SER A 161 17.91 14.37 5.17
N GLU A 162 17.97 13.12 4.73
CA GLU A 162 17.28 12.64 3.52
C GLU A 162 15.97 11.88 3.84
N TRP A 163 15.69 11.63 5.10
CA TRP A 163 14.44 10.98 5.48
C TRP A 163 13.24 11.82 5.07
N GLN A 164 12.26 11.16 4.51
CA GLN A 164 11.02 11.81 4.07
C GLN A 164 9.82 11.23 4.82
N LYS A 165 8.82 12.05 5.02
CA LYS A 165 7.53 11.64 5.55
C LYS A 165 6.55 11.40 4.41
N VAL A 166 5.84 10.28 4.50
CA VAL A 166 4.73 9.96 3.60
C VAL A 166 3.55 9.45 4.40
N ASN A 167 2.35 9.62 3.87
CA ASN A 167 1.16 9.03 4.43
C ASN A 167 0.91 7.68 3.75
N ILE A 168 0.36 6.72 4.47
CA ILE A 168 0.10 5.38 3.92
C ILE A 168 -1.38 5.04 4.07
N ILE A 169 -2.02 4.60 2.97
CA ILE A 169 -3.31 3.92 3.02
C ILE A 169 -3.06 2.42 2.92
N THR A 170 -3.39 1.70 3.97
CA THR A 170 -3.30 0.24 4.02
C THR A 170 -4.66 -0.33 3.68
N CYS A 171 -4.74 -1.05 2.56
CA CYS A 171 -5.97 -1.68 2.06
C CYS A 171 -5.62 -3.01 1.41
N ALA A 172 -6.47 -4.03 1.59
CA ALA A 172 -6.24 -5.36 1.03
C ALA A 172 -7.00 -5.54 -0.29
N ALA A 173 -6.31 -5.99 -1.33
CA ALA A 173 -6.95 -6.45 -2.56
C ALA A 173 -7.59 -7.83 -2.38
N PRO A 174 -8.58 -8.22 -3.19
CA PRO A 174 -9.07 -9.60 -3.22
C PRO A 174 -7.94 -10.60 -3.44
N ASN A 175 -7.94 -11.69 -2.70
CA ASN A 175 -6.94 -12.73 -2.81
C ASN A 175 -7.47 -13.88 -3.70
N LEU A 176 -7.15 -13.84 -4.99
CA LEU A 176 -7.62 -14.79 -5.99
C LEU A 176 -6.69 -15.99 -6.18
N ARG A 177 -5.82 -16.26 -5.21
CA ARG A 177 -4.93 -17.44 -5.23
C ARG A 177 -5.73 -18.71 -5.16
N HIS A 178 -5.19 -19.78 -5.71
CA HIS A 178 -5.80 -21.11 -5.62
C HIS A 178 -5.94 -21.58 -4.15
N LYS A 179 -4.90 -21.29 -3.33
CA LYS A 179 -4.93 -21.47 -1.87
C LYS A 179 -4.70 -20.09 -1.25
N PRO A 180 -5.76 -19.40 -0.81
CA PRO A 180 -5.63 -18.05 -0.25
C PRO A 180 -4.83 -18.03 1.05
N SER A 181 -5.14 -18.92 2.00
CA SER A 181 -4.40 -19.03 3.26
C SER A 181 -3.02 -19.65 3.08
N ASN A 182 -2.07 -19.16 3.83
CA ASN A 182 -0.74 -19.74 4.06
C ASN A 182 -0.11 -19.14 5.32
N CYS A 183 1.12 -19.57 5.69
CA CYS A 183 1.81 -19.06 6.88
C CYS A 183 2.06 -17.55 6.89
N MET A 184 2.13 -16.89 5.73
CA MET A 184 2.31 -15.43 5.59
C MET A 184 0.98 -14.69 5.50
N ASN A 185 -0.13 -15.38 5.27
CA ASN A 185 -1.48 -14.81 5.15
C ASN A 185 -2.51 -15.80 5.70
N PRO A 186 -2.48 -16.05 7.02
CA PRO A 186 -3.42 -16.96 7.67
C PRO A 186 -4.83 -16.35 7.71
N GLY A 187 -5.87 -17.19 7.80
CA GLY A 187 -7.27 -16.73 7.93
C GLY A 187 -7.87 -16.14 6.65
N ALA A 188 -7.25 -16.36 5.49
CA ALA A 188 -7.80 -15.93 4.20
C ALA A 188 -8.77 -16.96 3.57
N GLY A 189 -9.12 -18.03 4.31
CA GLY A 189 -9.89 -19.17 3.80
C GLY A 189 -9.05 -20.13 2.95
N ASP A 190 -9.55 -21.34 2.79
CA ASP A 190 -8.84 -22.43 2.08
C ASP A 190 -9.29 -22.60 0.63
N LYS A 191 -10.39 -21.99 0.25
CA LYS A 191 -10.99 -22.11 -1.08
C LYS A 191 -10.76 -20.83 -1.89
N ARG A 192 -10.37 -20.99 -3.15
CA ARG A 192 -10.34 -19.90 -4.11
C ARG A 192 -11.75 -19.28 -4.19
N ALA A 193 -11.81 -17.95 -4.21
CA ALA A 193 -13.06 -17.24 -4.48
C ALA A 193 -13.53 -17.56 -5.92
N ASP A 194 -14.81 -17.90 -6.05
CA ASP A 194 -15.50 -18.01 -7.33
C ASP A 194 -16.06 -16.62 -7.67
N ILE A 195 -15.35 -15.91 -8.53
CA ILE A 195 -15.69 -14.54 -8.94
C ILE A 195 -15.25 -14.34 -10.39
N ASN A 196 -16.14 -13.83 -11.23
CA ASN A 196 -15.82 -13.48 -12.60
C ASN A 196 -15.28 -12.02 -12.71
N ASP A 197 -14.74 -11.65 -13.87
CA ASP A 197 -14.12 -10.34 -14.07
C ASP A 197 -15.09 -9.17 -13.89
N LYS A 198 -16.38 -9.33 -14.18
CA LYS A 198 -17.39 -8.29 -14.00
C LYS A 198 -17.68 -8.06 -12.50
N GLU A 199 -17.88 -9.12 -11.76
CA GLU A 199 -18.08 -9.07 -10.30
C GLU A 199 -16.83 -8.53 -9.59
N LEU A 200 -15.65 -8.97 -10.01
CA LEU A 200 -14.37 -8.46 -9.52
C LEU A 200 -14.22 -6.96 -9.79
N ALA A 201 -14.57 -6.49 -10.99
CA ALA A 201 -14.54 -5.07 -11.32
C ALA A 201 -15.50 -4.26 -10.44
N GLN A 202 -16.71 -4.75 -10.17
CA GLN A 202 -17.67 -4.09 -9.26
C GLN A 202 -17.13 -4.00 -7.83
N LEU A 203 -16.56 -5.08 -7.32
CA LEU A 203 -15.95 -5.11 -5.99
C LEU A 203 -14.75 -4.13 -5.92
N LEU A 204 -13.88 -4.15 -6.90
CA LEU A 204 -12.73 -3.26 -6.97
C LEU A 204 -13.14 -1.79 -7.14
N THR A 205 -14.24 -1.50 -7.82
CA THR A 205 -14.76 -0.13 -7.99
C THR A 205 -15.01 0.52 -6.63
N SER A 206 -15.74 -0.12 -5.74
CA SER A 206 -16.01 0.42 -4.40
C SER A 206 -14.74 0.54 -3.57
N ARG A 207 -13.84 -0.44 -3.64
CA ARG A 207 -12.58 -0.45 -2.88
C ARG A 207 -11.60 0.61 -3.35
N ILE A 208 -11.39 0.74 -4.66
CA ILE A 208 -10.50 1.74 -5.25
C ILE A 208 -11.07 3.14 -5.05
N ARG A 209 -12.39 3.31 -5.17
CA ARG A 209 -13.06 4.55 -4.84
C ARG A 209 -12.76 4.98 -3.39
N ARG A 210 -12.88 4.06 -2.43
CA ARG A 210 -12.57 4.29 -1.02
C ARG A 210 -11.12 4.77 -0.80
N ILE A 211 -10.17 4.21 -1.53
CA ILE A 211 -8.75 4.62 -1.47
C ILE A 211 -8.62 6.09 -1.89
N PHE A 212 -9.24 6.51 -2.99
CA PHE A 212 -9.24 7.90 -3.43
C PHE A 212 -9.93 8.83 -2.43
N GLU A 213 -11.08 8.41 -1.90
CA GLU A 213 -11.85 9.17 -0.89
C GLU A 213 -11.01 9.44 0.36
N ILE A 214 -10.37 8.42 0.92
CA ILE A 214 -9.52 8.56 2.11
C ILE A 214 -8.30 9.44 1.80
N ALA A 215 -7.67 9.29 0.65
CA ALA A 215 -6.54 10.11 0.26
C ALA A 215 -6.94 11.60 0.15
N ALA A 216 -8.07 11.90 -0.50
CA ALA A 216 -8.59 13.25 -0.67
C ALA A 216 -9.05 13.86 0.67
N ALA A 217 -9.81 13.11 1.48
CA ALA A 217 -10.32 13.56 2.78
C ALA A 217 -9.20 13.94 3.77
N ASN A 218 -8.03 13.32 3.62
CA ASN A 218 -6.85 13.67 4.42
C ASN A 218 -5.95 14.72 3.75
N GLY A 219 -6.40 15.40 2.69
CA GLY A 219 -5.71 16.54 2.06
C GLY A 219 -4.35 16.17 1.45
N ASN A 220 -4.20 14.96 0.92
CA ASN A 220 -2.99 14.58 0.22
C ASN A 220 -2.95 15.24 -1.17
N GLU A 221 -1.77 15.69 -1.58
CA GLU A 221 -1.54 16.40 -2.85
C GLU A 221 -0.98 15.48 -3.93
N ALA A 222 -0.15 14.51 -3.55
CA ALA A 222 0.35 13.47 -4.44
C ALA A 222 -0.13 12.09 -3.97
N LEU A 223 -0.60 11.27 -4.91
CA LEU A 223 -1.11 9.91 -4.63
C LEU A 223 -0.33 8.89 -5.44
N ILE A 224 0.34 7.97 -4.73
CA ILE A 224 1.12 6.89 -5.33
C ILE A 224 0.31 5.59 -5.26
N LEU A 225 -0.05 5.11 -6.41
CA LEU A 225 -0.83 3.91 -6.66
C LEU A 225 0.02 2.86 -7.40
N GLY A 226 -0.58 1.74 -7.82
CA GLY A 226 0.11 0.73 -8.62
C GLY A 226 -0.74 -0.50 -8.89
N ALA A 227 -0.11 -1.61 -9.22
CA ALA A 227 -0.76 -2.86 -9.61
C ALA A 227 -1.35 -3.61 -8.40
N PHE A 228 -2.38 -3.01 -7.79
CA PHE A 228 -3.04 -3.45 -6.57
C PHE A 228 -3.57 -4.88 -6.68
N GLY A 229 -2.98 -5.78 -5.89
CA GLY A 229 -3.33 -7.19 -5.87
C GLY A 229 -2.88 -8.02 -7.09
N CYS A 230 -2.26 -7.43 -8.11
CA CYS A 230 -1.89 -8.15 -9.34
C CYS A 230 -0.69 -9.10 -9.17
N GLY A 231 0.10 -8.92 -8.12
CA GLY A 231 1.24 -9.78 -7.81
C GLY A 231 0.84 -11.06 -7.09
N ALA A 232 1.06 -11.08 -5.78
CA ALA A 232 0.83 -12.25 -4.93
C ALA A 232 -0.65 -12.70 -4.92
N PHE A 233 -1.60 -11.80 -5.00
CA PHE A 233 -3.03 -12.10 -4.94
C PHE A 233 -3.68 -12.42 -6.28
N LYS A 234 -2.92 -12.36 -7.40
CA LYS A 234 -3.34 -12.84 -8.71
C LYS A 234 -4.56 -12.16 -9.33
N ASN A 235 -4.84 -10.89 -8.97
CA ASN A 235 -5.87 -10.13 -9.67
C ASN A 235 -5.45 -9.86 -11.13
N PRO A 236 -6.37 -9.95 -12.11
CA PRO A 236 -6.06 -9.66 -13.51
C PRO A 236 -5.67 -8.19 -13.68
N PRO A 237 -4.46 -7.85 -14.16
CA PRO A 237 -4.00 -6.46 -14.22
C PRO A 237 -4.81 -5.57 -15.16
N ILE A 238 -5.40 -6.13 -16.20
CA ILE A 238 -6.27 -5.41 -17.14
C ILE A 238 -7.54 -4.93 -16.43
N VAL A 239 -8.17 -5.78 -15.61
CA VAL A 239 -9.36 -5.43 -14.83
C VAL A 239 -9.02 -4.35 -13.80
N VAL A 240 -7.95 -4.55 -13.04
CA VAL A 240 -7.52 -3.60 -12.00
C VAL A 240 -7.18 -2.23 -12.59
N ALA A 241 -6.39 -2.20 -13.67
CA ALA A 241 -5.99 -0.97 -14.34
C ALA A 241 -7.19 -0.20 -14.93
N LYS A 242 -8.17 -0.92 -15.50
CA LYS A 242 -9.41 -0.31 -16.02
C LYS A 242 -10.23 0.35 -14.90
N VAL A 243 -10.41 -0.33 -13.78
CA VAL A 243 -11.14 0.23 -12.64
C VAL A 243 -10.43 1.47 -12.07
N PHE A 244 -9.09 1.45 -11.96
CA PHE A 244 -8.34 2.64 -11.58
C PHE A 244 -8.54 3.79 -12.56
N ALA A 245 -8.52 3.54 -13.87
CA ALA A 245 -8.74 4.56 -14.89
C ALA A 245 -10.13 5.20 -14.78
N GLU A 246 -11.17 4.39 -14.50
CA GLU A 246 -12.53 4.86 -14.29
C GLU A 246 -12.65 5.74 -13.04
N GLN A 247 -12.10 5.28 -11.90
CA GLN A 247 -12.15 6.05 -10.65
C GLN A 247 -11.28 7.32 -10.71
N LEU A 248 -10.16 7.29 -11.41
CA LEU A 248 -9.31 8.45 -11.65
C LEU A 248 -10.08 9.64 -12.21
N GLN A 249 -11.04 9.42 -13.13
CA GLN A 249 -11.83 10.50 -13.73
C GLN A 249 -12.65 11.28 -12.67
N ALA A 250 -13.15 10.59 -11.64
CA ALA A 250 -13.95 11.21 -10.59
C ALA A 250 -13.10 12.01 -9.58
N PHE A 251 -11.85 11.58 -9.34
CA PHE A 251 -11.03 12.12 -8.25
C PHE A 251 -9.80 12.92 -8.70
N ARG A 252 -9.48 12.95 -9.99
CA ARG A 252 -8.25 13.58 -10.48
C ARG A 252 -8.08 15.03 -10.03
N ALA A 253 -9.15 15.79 -9.97
CA ALA A 253 -9.12 17.21 -9.56
C ALA A 253 -8.82 17.43 -8.07
N CYS A 254 -8.77 16.38 -7.26
CA CYS A 254 -8.44 16.46 -5.84
C CYS A 254 -6.92 16.42 -5.57
N PHE A 255 -6.11 16.06 -6.57
CA PHE A 255 -4.66 15.88 -6.42
C PHE A 255 -3.86 16.73 -7.40
N LYS A 256 -2.65 17.11 -7.03
CA LYS A 256 -1.66 17.77 -7.91
C LYS A 256 -0.91 16.75 -8.77
N ALA A 257 -0.67 15.56 -8.23
CA ALA A 257 0.01 14.48 -8.93
C ALA A 257 -0.57 13.11 -8.55
N ILE A 258 -0.67 12.22 -9.53
CA ILE A 258 -1.05 10.82 -9.32
C ILE A 258 -0.05 9.97 -10.11
N GLU A 259 0.69 9.10 -9.42
CA GLU A 259 1.63 8.19 -10.06
C GLU A 259 1.27 6.73 -9.79
N PHE A 260 1.13 5.97 -10.85
CA PHE A 260 1.04 4.52 -10.80
C PHE A 260 2.45 3.94 -10.89
N ALA A 261 3.05 3.70 -9.73
CA ALA A 261 4.37 3.10 -9.61
C ALA A 261 4.25 1.57 -9.76
N VAL A 262 4.49 1.08 -10.96
CA VAL A 262 4.35 -0.34 -11.32
C VAL A 262 5.72 -0.92 -11.64
N PHE A 263 6.45 -1.27 -10.59
CA PHE A 263 7.78 -1.86 -10.73
C PHE A 263 7.71 -3.15 -11.57
N HIS A 264 8.62 -3.26 -12.50
CA HIS A 264 8.75 -4.42 -13.38
C HIS A 264 10.23 -4.72 -13.67
N THR A 265 10.49 -5.93 -14.11
CA THR A 265 11.76 -6.34 -14.72
C THR A 265 11.56 -6.46 -16.23
N GLU A 266 12.64 -6.58 -16.98
CA GLU A 266 12.55 -6.81 -18.45
C GLU A 266 11.73 -8.07 -18.80
N ARG A 267 11.68 -9.05 -17.91
CA ARG A 267 10.96 -10.32 -18.12
C ARG A 267 9.52 -10.30 -17.67
N GLU A 268 9.14 -9.37 -16.78
CA GLU A 268 7.83 -9.33 -16.12
C GLU A 268 7.20 -7.94 -16.29
N THR A 269 6.78 -7.61 -17.51
CA THR A 269 6.22 -6.30 -17.86
C THR A 269 4.69 -6.26 -17.91
N GLY A 270 4.01 -7.40 -17.69
CA GLY A 270 2.56 -7.53 -17.90
C GLY A 270 1.73 -6.52 -17.11
N ASN A 271 2.02 -6.35 -15.81
CA ASN A 271 1.33 -5.38 -14.98
C ASN A 271 1.57 -3.94 -15.47
N TYR A 272 2.83 -3.58 -15.75
CA TYR A 272 3.19 -2.26 -16.24
C TYR A 272 2.50 -1.92 -17.55
N ASN A 273 2.52 -2.84 -18.51
CA ASN A 273 1.89 -2.65 -19.82
C ASN A 273 0.37 -2.47 -19.72
N ALA A 274 -0.30 -3.24 -18.84
CA ALA A 274 -1.73 -3.10 -18.61
C ALA A 274 -2.09 -1.70 -18.05
N PHE A 275 -1.33 -1.21 -17.07
CA PHE A 275 -1.53 0.13 -16.52
C PHE A 275 -1.20 1.22 -17.52
N LYS A 276 -0.09 1.11 -18.25
CA LYS A 276 0.30 2.08 -19.28
C LYS A 276 -0.72 2.18 -20.43
N ALA A 277 -1.40 1.08 -20.74
CA ALA A 277 -2.46 1.07 -21.74
C ALA A 277 -3.77 1.71 -21.25
N ALA A 278 -4.13 1.52 -19.97
CA ALA A 278 -5.38 1.97 -19.40
C ALA A 278 -5.35 3.43 -18.88
N ILE A 279 -4.23 3.87 -18.33
CA ILE A 279 -4.05 5.21 -17.75
C ILE A 279 -3.53 6.16 -18.83
N ARG A 280 -4.37 7.13 -19.25
CA ARG A 280 -4.05 8.12 -20.27
C ARG A 280 -4.39 9.53 -19.80
#